data_0bdc7f21516d00a4c16265e070d53e9e
#
_entry.id   0bdc7f21516d00a4c16265e070d53e9e
#
_cell.length_a   1.000
_cell.length_b   1.000
_cell.length_c   1.000
_cell.angle_alpha   90.00
_cell.angle_beta   90.00
_cell.angle_gamma   90.00
#
_symmetry.space_group_name_H-M   'P 1'
#
loop_
_entity.id
_entity.type
_entity.pdbx_description
1 polymer ?
#
loop_
_entity_poly.entity_id
_entity_poly.type
_entity_poly.pdbx_seq_one_letter_code
_entity_poly.pdbx_strand_id
1 'polypeptide(L)'
;MQSNRPFLLLLPAAVLLGAARAQPPAAVPPAPPAARAAAADPGRMFRTPPPDSTAISRLADIRAQDVCILPDPVSRTYYMVAAGFGGVRAWTSHDLVSWQGPKTIFRTPPDIWGDIRTAGIWAPEMHYYQGKYYLFLTFNSQHPLPEQWRNWRPRVTRGSQILRGNSPDGPFTPFQHHATTPSDMMTLDGTFWVEDGVPYMVFCHEWVQVTDGSIEYLPLKADLSEAAGEPKLLFRGNAAKWSQQGSEGGWVTDGPYLYKGKTGKLYMIWSSRNHAHGYVVGVSISDSGKLAGPWRQQDEPIFQENGGHGMIFHTFEGRLMLVLHAPDGHQPHPLLFELEDTGETLRIVRPFPAG
;
A
#
# COMPACT_ATOMS: atom_id res chain seq x y z
N MET A 1 81.40 -0.61 51.87
CA MET A 1 80.26 -0.83 52.76
C MET A 1 79.20 -1.57 51.97
N GLN A 2 79.09 -2.88 52.23
CA GLN A 2 78.23 -3.85 51.57
C GLN A 2 76.88 -3.89 52.28
N SER A 3 75.79 -3.82 51.58
CA SER A 3 74.45 -4.05 52.12
C SER A 3 73.84 -5.27 51.43
N ASN A 4 73.66 -6.32 52.23
CA ASN A 4 73.01 -7.56 51.90
C ASN A 4 71.53 -7.33 51.68
N ARG A 5 70.94 -7.86 50.58
CA ARG A 5 69.54 -8.10 50.42
C ARG A 5 69.22 -9.57 50.32
N PRO A 6 68.26 -10.11 51.03
CA PRO A 6 67.89 -11.52 50.95
C PRO A 6 66.99 -11.76 49.70
N PHE A 7 67.28 -12.89 49.04
CA PHE A 7 66.49 -13.49 48.00
C PHE A 7 65.22 -14.13 48.58
N LEU A 8 64.05 -13.69 48.07
CA LEU A 8 62.78 -14.32 48.37
C LEU A 8 62.41 -15.27 47.21
N LEU A 9 62.38 -16.58 47.47
CA LEU A 9 61.91 -17.61 46.57
C LEU A 9 60.37 -17.55 46.48
N LEU A 10 59.88 -17.25 45.30
CA LEU A 10 58.43 -17.40 44.96
C LEU A 10 58.21 -18.79 44.32
N LEU A 11 57.46 -19.64 44.99
CA LEU A 11 56.87 -20.87 44.45
C LEU A 11 55.73 -20.59 43.50
N PRO A 12 55.56 -21.30 42.37
CA PRO A 12 54.45 -21.07 41.47
C PRO A 12 53.17 -21.75 41.99
N ALA A 13 52.10 -20.98 42.09
CA ALA A 13 50.76 -21.49 42.38
C ALA A 13 50.18 -22.19 41.13
N ALA A 14 49.90 -23.48 41.28
CA ALA A 14 49.20 -24.25 40.25
C ALA A 14 47.74 -23.77 40.17
N VAL A 15 47.34 -23.18 39.05
CA VAL A 15 45.94 -22.83 38.71
C VAL A 15 45.28 -24.09 38.14
N LEU A 16 44.38 -24.71 38.89
CA LEU A 16 43.47 -25.74 38.41
C LEU A 16 42.44 -25.11 37.49
N LEU A 17 42.57 -25.26 36.18
CA LEU A 17 41.55 -24.97 35.20
C LEU A 17 40.43 -26.02 35.28
N GLY A 18 39.35 -25.70 35.97
CA GLY A 18 38.11 -26.44 35.90
C GLY A 18 37.47 -26.30 34.50
N ALA A 19 37.42 -27.41 33.76
CA ALA A 19 36.73 -27.48 32.48
C ALA A 19 35.23 -27.33 32.73
N ALA A 20 34.68 -26.16 32.47
CA ALA A 20 33.22 -25.94 32.39
C ALA A 20 32.72 -26.71 31.17
N ARG A 21 31.95 -27.78 31.40
CA ARG A 21 31.18 -28.43 30.33
C ARG A 21 30.13 -27.44 29.80
N ALA A 22 30.29 -27.04 28.55
CA ALA A 22 29.23 -26.28 27.85
C ALA A 22 27.96 -27.15 27.76
N GLN A 23 26.86 -26.62 28.28
CA GLN A 23 25.55 -27.20 28.05
C GLN A 23 25.17 -27.03 26.56
N PRO A 24 24.60 -28.07 25.93
CA PRO A 24 24.07 -27.90 24.57
C PRO A 24 22.97 -26.84 24.55
N PRO A 25 22.86 -26.05 23.47
CA PRO A 25 21.83 -25.04 23.36
C PRO A 25 20.44 -25.71 23.46
N ALA A 26 19.55 -25.10 24.24
CA ALA A 26 18.17 -25.55 24.37
C ALA A 26 17.52 -25.64 22.97
N ALA A 27 16.83 -26.74 22.72
CA ALA A 27 16.10 -26.95 21.47
C ALA A 27 15.10 -25.79 21.30
N VAL A 28 15.22 -25.09 20.16
CA VAL A 28 14.25 -24.06 19.76
C VAL A 28 12.92 -24.77 19.56
N PRO A 29 11.83 -24.35 20.24
CA PRO A 29 10.53 -24.94 20.02
C PRO A 29 10.11 -24.80 18.54
N PRO A 30 9.41 -25.78 17.96
CA PRO A 30 8.92 -25.68 16.61
C PRO A 30 8.03 -24.45 16.48
N ALA A 31 8.28 -23.66 15.44
CA ALA A 31 7.46 -22.51 15.10
C ALA A 31 5.99 -22.95 15.00
N PRO A 32 5.03 -22.15 15.53
CA PRO A 32 3.62 -22.44 15.35
C PRO A 32 3.31 -22.53 13.84
N PRO A 33 2.37 -23.40 13.44
CA PRO A 33 1.99 -23.52 12.03
C PRO A 33 1.58 -22.14 11.52
N ALA A 34 2.26 -21.68 10.48
CA ALA A 34 1.99 -20.40 9.83
C ALA A 34 0.47 -20.33 9.54
N ALA A 35 -0.20 -19.33 10.11
CA ALA A 35 -1.55 -19.00 9.72
C ALA A 35 -1.48 -18.76 8.19
N ARG A 36 -2.08 -19.66 7.42
CA ARG A 36 -2.23 -19.49 5.98
C ARG A 36 -2.92 -18.14 5.78
N ALA A 37 -2.16 -17.13 5.40
CA ALA A 37 -2.76 -15.96 4.78
C ALA A 37 -3.65 -16.52 3.67
N ALA A 38 -4.93 -16.18 3.70
CA ALA A 38 -5.88 -16.69 2.75
C ALA A 38 -5.37 -16.34 1.36
N ALA A 39 -4.75 -17.32 0.69
CA ALA A 39 -4.49 -17.21 -0.73
C ALA A 39 -5.82 -16.82 -1.35
N ALA A 40 -5.84 -15.73 -2.12
CA ALA A 40 -7.04 -15.31 -2.81
C ALA A 40 -7.60 -16.55 -3.50
N ASP A 41 -8.81 -16.96 -3.11
CA ASP A 41 -9.45 -18.17 -3.62
C ASP A 41 -9.50 -18.06 -5.15
N PRO A 42 -8.72 -18.85 -5.92
CA PRO A 42 -8.73 -18.77 -7.36
C PRO A 42 -10.13 -19.05 -7.95
N GLY A 43 -11.01 -19.72 -7.21
CA GLY A 43 -12.41 -19.92 -7.58
C GLY A 43 -13.26 -18.64 -7.44
N ARG A 44 -12.81 -17.65 -6.66
CA ARG A 44 -13.55 -16.38 -6.50
C ARG A 44 -13.46 -15.49 -7.74
N MET A 45 -12.39 -15.61 -8.52
CA MET A 45 -12.14 -14.81 -9.73
C MET A 45 -13.03 -15.21 -10.91
N PHE A 46 -13.51 -16.45 -10.95
CA PHE A 46 -14.32 -16.98 -12.06
C PHE A 46 -15.82 -17.02 -11.74
N ARG A 47 -16.24 -16.50 -10.58
CA ARG A 47 -17.67 -16.33 -10.30
C ARG A 47 -18.22 -15.27 -11.22
N THR A 48 -19.36 -15.54 -11.83
CA THR A 48 -20.13 -14.53 -12.55
C THR A 48 -20.34 -13.34 -11.60
N PRO A 49 -19.92 -12.14 -11.99
CA PRO A 49 -20.16 -10.99 -11.13
C PRO A 49 -21.65 -10.82 -10.91
N PRO A 50 -22.08 -10.43 -9.71
CA PRO A 50 -23.48 -10.08 -9.49
C PRO A 50 -23.86 -8.95 -10.47
N PRO A 51 -25.11 -8.90 -10.90
CA PRO A 51 -25.59 -7.84 -11.80
C PRO A 51 -25.30 -6.46 -11.18
N ASP A 52 -25.18 -5.47 -12.04
CA ASP A 52 -25.14 -4.09 -11.61
C ASP A 52 -26.41 -3.75 -10.81
N SER A 53 -26.26 -2.96 -9.79
CA SER A 53 -27.33 -2.60 -8.86
C SER A 53 -27.59 -1.10 -8.89
N THR A 54 -28.83 -0.74 -8.78
CA THR A 54 -29.27 0.65 -8.51
C THR A 54 -29.71 0.82 -7.06
N ALA A 55 -29.54 -0.21 -6.22
CA ALA A 55 -29.88 -0.15 -4.82
C ALA A 55 -29.06 0.92 -4.10
N ILE A 56 -29.68 1.56 -3.12
CA ILE A 56 -29.01 2.50 -2.23
C ILE A 56 -28.63 1.78 -0.97
N SER A 57 -27.36 1.88 -0.59
CA SER A 57 -26.79 1.30 0.62
C SER A 57 -26.15 2.40 1.45
N ARG A 58 -26.11 2.23 2.77
CA ARG A 58 -25.27 3.08 3.63
C ARG A 58 -23.81 2.62 3.48
N LEU A 59 -22.86 3.51 3.72
CA LEU A 59 -21.44 3.19 3.62
C LEU A 59 -21.06 1.96 4.47
N ALA A 60 -21.59 1.86 5.69
CA ALA A 60 -21.33 0.77 6.61
C ALA A 60 -21.83 -0.62 6.13
N ASP A 61 -22.78 -0.65 5.19
CA ASP A 61 -23.35 -1.89 4.64
C ASP A 61 -22.57 -2.38 3.40
N ILE A 62 -21.69 -1.55 2.85
CA ILE A 62 -20.86 -1.89 1.70
C ILE A 62 -19.67 -2.72 2.16
N ARG A 63 -19.44 -3.85 1.48
CA ARG A 63 -18.26 -4.69 1.70
C ARG A 63 -17.28 -4.47 0.57
N ALA A 64 -16.24 -3.69 0.86
CA ALA A 64 -15.18 -3.35 -0.09
C ALA A 64 -13.87 -3.09 0.66
N GLN A 65 -12.78 -3.44 0.01
CA GLN A 65 -11.40 -3.26 0.47
C GLN A 65 -10.69 -2.33 -0.51
N ASP A 66 -9.68 -1.59 -0.02
CA ASP A 66 -8.80 -0.73 -0.84
C ASP A 66 -9.62 0.22 -1.73
N VAL A 67 -10.54 0.94 -1.10
CA VAL A 67 -11.45 1.83 -1.80
C VAL A 67 -10.80 3.19 -2.08
N CYS A 68 -11.09 3.74 -3.25
CA CYS A 68 -10.74 5.10 -3.61
C CYS A 68 -12.02 5.90 -3.87
N ILE A 69 -12.09 7.15 -3.41
CA ILE A 69 -13.21 8.06 -3.66
C ILE A 69 -12.73 9.24 -4.49
N LEU A 70 -13.25 9.35 -5.71
CA LEU A 70 -13.08 10.52 -6.56
C LEU A 70 -14.27 11.47 -6.39
N PRO A 71 -14.08 12.67 -5.85
CA PRO A 71 -15.04 13.77 -6.02
C PRO A 71 -14.97 14.27 -7.47
N ASP A 72 -15.89 13.82 -8.32
CA ASP A 72 -15.86 14.18 -9.74
C ASP A 72 -16.23 15.66 -9.92
N PRO A 73 -15.31 16.50 -10.43
CA PRO A 73 -15.55 17.93 -10.59
C PRO A 73 -16.56 18.24 -11.69
N VAL A 74 -16.80 17.30 -12.61
CA VAL A 74 -17.68 17.50 -13.77
C VAL A 74 -19.15 17.26 -13.38
N SER A 75 -19.43 16.10 -12.78
CA SER A 75 -20.80 15.74 -12.38
C SER A 75 -21.18 16.17 -10.96
N ARG A 76 -20.22 16.60 -10.16
CA ARG A 76 -20.38 16.88 -8.71
C ARG A 76 -20.94 15.67 -7.97
N THR A 77 -20.45 14.48 -8.34
CA THR A 77 -20.80 13.19 -7.76
C THR A 77 -19.55 12.54 -7.17
N TYR A 78 -19.67 11.93 -6.02
CA TYR A 78 -18.60 11.10 -5.45
C TYR A 78 -18.65 9.71 -6.07
N TYR A 79 -17.55 9.26 -6.66
CA TYR A 79 -17.37 7.91 -7.17
C TYR A 79 -16.47 7.13 -6.22
N MET A 80 -16.98 6.09 -5.58
CA MET A 80 -16.18 5.15 -4.81
C MET A 80 -15.92 3.91 -5.67
N VAL A 81 -14.65 3.57 -5.88
CA VAL A 81 -14.24 2.41 -6.65
C VAL A 81 -13.55 1.36 -5.78
N ALA A 82 -13.75 0.09 -6.12
CA ALA A 82 -13.08 -1.05 -5.51
C ALA A 82 -12.93 -2.20 -6.51
N ALA A 83 -11.96 -3.06 -6.27
CA ALA A 83 -11.80 -4.30 -7.04
C ALA A 83 -12.89 -5.31 -6.71
N GLY A 84 -13.30 -6.09 -7.70
CA GLY A 84 -14.23 -7.19 -7.49
C GLY A 84 -14.54 -7.97 -8.77
N PHE A 85 -14.65 -9.29 -8.63
CA PHE A 85 -15.10 -10.19 -9.69
C PHE A 85 -14.36 -10.02 -11.04
N GLY A 86 -13.04 -9.83 -11.00
CA GLY A 86 -12.22 -9.66 -12.21
C GLY A 86 -12.39 -8.30 -12.90
N GLY A 87 -12.82 -7.29 -12.16
CA GLY A 87 -13.01 -5.94 -12.68
C GLY A 87 -12.97 -4.88 -11.59
N VAL A 88 -13.38 -3.67 -11.95
CA VAL A 88 -13.57 -2.55 -11.03
C VAL A 88 -15.06 -2.23 -10.96
N ARG A 89 -15.54 -2.11 -9.73
CA ARG A 89 -16.90 -1.71 -9.41
C ARG A 89 -16.92 -0.32 -8.81
N ALA A 90 -17.96 0.44 -9.12
CA ALA A 90 -18.17 1.79 -8.61
C ALA A 90 -19.52 1.93 -7.90
N TRP A 91 -19.54 2.73 -6.86
CA TRP A 91 -20.72 3.27 -6.20
C TRP A 91 -20.70 4.79 -6.34
N THR A 92 -21.88 5.41 -6.43
CA THR A 92 -22.00 6.86 -6.53
C THR A 92 -22.76 7.43 -5.34
N SER A 93 -22.39 8.63 -4.92
CA SER A 93 -23.05 9.37 -3.84
C SER A 93 -23.03 10.87 -4.08
N HIS A 94 -24.00 11.59 -3.50
CA HIS A 94 -24.00 13.06 -3.45
C HIS A 94 -23.74 13.60 -2.05
N ASP A 95 -23.79 12.74 -1.02
CA ASP A 95 -23.74 13.11 0.39
C ASP A 95 -22.69 12.34 1.22
N LEU A 96 -21.98 11.37 0.60
CA LEU A 96 -21.03 10.44 1.24
C LEU A 96 -21.68 9.48 2.25
N VAL A 97 -23.00 9.49 2.40
CA VAL A 97 -23.77 8.66 3.34
C VAL A 97 -24.53 7.58 2.59
N SER A 98 -25.26 7.99 1.57
CA SER A 98 -26.10 7.12 0.73
C SER A 98 -25.39 6.84 -0.59
N TRP A 99 -25.13 5.56 -0.86
CA TRP A 99 -24.36 5.12 -2.01
C TRP A 99 -25.20 4.24 -2.93
N GLN A 100 -25.35 4.65 -4.17
CA GLN A 100 -26.04 3.87 -5.20
C GLN A 100 -25.06 2.96 -5.94
N GLY A 101 -25.40 1.71 -6.09
CA GLY A 101 -24.53 0.74 -6.79
C GLY A 101 -24.51 -0.65 -6.15
N PRO A 102 -23.52 -1.48 -6.51
CA PRO A 102 -22.40 -1.16 -7.39
C PRO A 102 -22.71 -1.34 -8.88
N LYS A 103 -22.00 -0.59 -9.71
CA LYS A 103 -21.94 -0.74 -11.17
C LYS A 103 -20.56 -1.21 -11.59
N THR A 104 -20.46 -2.13 -12.55
CA THR A 104 -19.16 -2.53 -13.12
C THR A 104 -18.72 -1.51 -14.17
N ILE A 105 -17.62 -0.81 -13.91
CA ILE A 105 -17.07 0.22 -14.80
C ILE A 105 -15.88 -0.28 -15.64
N PHE A 106 -15.26 -1.40 -15.24
CA PHE A 106 -14.21 -2.07 -15.99
C PHE A 106 -14.26 -3.58 -15.76
N ARG A 107 -14.05 -4.36 -16.81
CA ARG A 107 -13.82 -5.82 -16.78
C ARG A 107 -12.47 -6.10 -17.40
N THR A 108 -11.67 -6.94 -16.74
CA THR A 108 -10.36 -7.31 -17.24
C THR A 108 -10.49 -8.13 -18.52
N PRO A 109 -10.00 -7.63 -19.65
CA PRO A 109 -9.88 -8.46 -20.85
C PRO A 109 -8.91 -9.63 -20.60
N PRO A 110 -9.12 -10.81 -21.22
CA PRO A 110 -8.25 -11.97 -21.00
C PRO A 110 -6.81 -11.73 -21.47
N ASP A 111 -6.61 -10.83 -22.42
CA ASP A 111 -5.34 -10.46 -23.04
C ASP A 111 -4.79 -9.12 -22.54
N ILE A 112 -5.25 -8.63 -21.38
CA ILE A 112 -4.81 -7.34 -20.82
C ILE A 112 -3.28 -7.25 -20.71
N TRP A 113 -2.60 -8.37 -20.48
CA TRP A 113 -1.15 -8.52 -20.44
C TRP A 113 -0.64 -9.51 -21.51
N GLY A 114 -1.24 -9.49 -22.71
CA GLY A 114 -0.87 -10.37 -23.80
C GLY A 114 -1.02 -11.84 -23.39
N ASP A 115 0.07 -12.60 -23.45
CA ASP A 115 0.10 -14.02 -23.10
C ASP A 115 0.16 -14.29 -21.59
N ILE A 116 0.42 -13.27 -20.77
CA ILE A 116 0.43 -13.41 -19.32
C ILE A 116 -0.98 -13.30 -18.77
N ARG A 117 -1.52 -14.43 -18.29
CA ARG A 117 -2.84 -14.46 -17.67
C ARG A 117 -2.81 -13.78 -16.31
N THR A 118 -3.55 -12.69 -16.18
CA THR A 118 -3.75 -12.03 -14.90
C THR A 118 -4.66 -12.83 -13.99
N ALA A 119 -4.38 -12.76 -12.69
CA ALA A 119 -5.08 -13.52 -11.65
C ALA A 119 -5.95 -12.64 -10.74
N GLY A 120 -6.02 -11.34 -10.97
CA GLY A 120 -6.87 -10.41 -10.24
C GLY A 120 -6.41 -8.97 -10.34
N ILE A 121 -7.32 -8.10 -9.90
CA ILE A 121 -7.09 -6.67 -9.71
C ILE A 121 -7.03 -6.38 -8.22
N TRP A 122 -6.11 -5.50 -7.80
CA TRP A 122 -5.99 -4.97 -6.46
C TRP A 122 -6.03 -3.45 -6.50
N ALA A 123 -6.50 -2.85 -5.44
CA ALA A 123 -6.40 -1.44 -5.10
C ALA A 123 -6.60 -0.47 -6.28
N PRO A 124 -7.79 -0.45 -6.91
CA PRO A 124 -8.06 0.49 -7.98
C PRO A 124 -8.21 1.90 -7.42
N GLU A 125 -7.50 2.86 -8.03
CA GLU A 125 -7.72 4.29 -7.83
C GLU A 125 -8.30 4.92 -9.09
N MET A 126 -9.21 5.88 -8.92
CA MET A 126 -9.75 6.68 -10.02
C MET A 126 -9.30 8.12 -9.88
N HIS A 127 -8.72 8.66 -10.96
CA HIS A 127 -8.23 10.03 -11.03
C HIS A 127 -8.82 10.78 -12.23
N TYR A 128 -9.05 12.08 -12.05
CA TYR A 128 -9.42 12.99 -13.13
C TYR A 128 -8.23 13.90 -13.46
N TYR A 129 -7.78 13.87 -14.71
CA TYR A 129 -6.65 14.66 -15.14
C TYR A 129 -6.81 15.10 -16.60
N GLN A 130 -6.63 16.39 -16.90
CA GLN A 130 -6.69 16.98 -18.25
C GLN A 130 -7.95 16.56 -19.03
N GLY A 131 -9.11 16.57 -18.38
CA GLY A 131 -10.39 16.26 -19.04
C GLY A 131 -10.64 14.78 -19.29
N LYS A 132 -9.84 13.88 -18.72
CA LYS A 132 -9.96 12.43 -18.83
C LYS A 132 -10.00 11.78 -17.45
N TYR A 133 -10.52 10.56 -17.42
CA TYR A 133 -10.53 9.70 -16.23
C TYR A 133 -9.51 8.60 -16.40
N TYR A 134 -8.82 8.28 -15.32
CA TYR A 134 -7.80 7.25 -15.32
C TYR A 134 -8.06 6.29 -14.17
N LEU A 135 -7.91 5.00 -14.44
CA LEU A 135 -7.83 3.96 -13.42
C LEU A 135 -6.36 3.55 -13.26
N PHE A 136 -5.87 3.63 -12.05
CA PHE A 136 -4.59 3.06 -11.64
C PHE A 136 -4.91 1.74 -10.94
N LEU A 137 -4.44 0.64 -11.47
CA LEU A 137 -4.78 -0.72 -11.03
C LEU A 137 -3.52 -1.52 -10.79
N THR A 138 -3.54 -2.37 -9.77
CA THR A 138 -2.54 -3.43 -9.65
C THR A 138 -3.10 -4.70 -10.25
N PHE A 139 -2.43 -5.25 -11.27
CA PHE A 139 -2.70 -6.60 -11.76
C PHE A 139 -1.73 -7.59 -11.15
N ASN A 140 -2.27 -8.70 -10.70
CA ASN A 140 -1.52 -9.84 -10.23
C ASN A 140 -1.56 -10.97 -11.25
N SER A 141 -0.52 -11.79 -11.31
CA SER A 141 -0.49 -13.03 -12.10
C SER A 141 0.09 -14.17 -11.29
N GLN A 142 0.16 -15.36 -11.89
CA GLN A 142 0.91 -16.49 -11.37
C GLN A 142 2.15 -16.78 -12.23
N HIS A 143 2.44 -15.91 -13.21
CA HIS A 143 3.62 -16.05 -14.06
C HIS A 143 4.88 -15.74 -13.23
N PRO A 144 5.80 -16.73 -13.07
CA PRO A 144 6.95 -16.54 -12.18
C PRO A 144 7.98 -15.59 -12.77
N LEU A 145 8.54 -14.74 -11.95
CA LEU A 145 9.77 -14.03 -12.28
C LEU A 145 10.95 -15.01 -12.31
N PRO A 146 12.03 -14.71 -13.05
CA PRO A 146 13.18 -15.62 -13.19
C PRO A 146 13.84 -16.01 -11.86
N GLU A 147 13.93 -15.05 -10.93
CA GLU A 147 14.55 -15.28 -9.64
C GLU A 147 13.53 -15.75 -8.59
N GLN A 148 13.72 -16.95 -8.06
CA GLN A 148 12.89 -17.53 -7.02
C GLN A 148 13.74 -17.90 -5.80
N TRP A 149 13.25 -17.59 -4.58
CA TRP A 149 13.95 -17.96 -3.36
C TRP A 149 13.34 -19.19 -2.71
N ARG A 150 14.21 -20.09 -2.28
CA ARG A 150 13.78 -21.28 -1.56
C ARG A 150 13.14 -20.91 -0.21
N ASN A 151 12.03 -21.54 0.11
CA ASN A 151 11.26 -21.29 1.34
C ASN A 151 10.72 -19.84 1.49
N TRP A 152 10.45 -19.19 0.36
CA TRP A 152 9.88 -17.86 0.29
C TRP A 152 8.61 -17.87 -0.55
N ARG A 153 7.80 -16.80 -0.47
CA ARG A 153 6.64 -16.64 -1.37
C ARG A 153 7.10 -16.60 -2.83
N PRO A 154 6.33 -17.18 -3.76
CA PRO A 154 6.64 -17.07 -5.18
C PRO A 154 6.71 -15.61 -5.63
N ARG A 155 7.79 -15.26 -6.31
CA ARG A 155 7.91 -13.99 -7.03
C ARG A 155 7.24 -14.14 -8.38
N VAL A 156 6.26 -13.31 -8.64
CA VAL A 156 5.41 -13.39 -9.84
C VAL A 156 5.35 -12.04 -10.54
N THR A 157 5.02 -12.04 -11.81
CA THR A 157 4.72 -10.81 -12.54
C THR A 157 3.51 -10.15 -11.89
N ARG A 158 3.75 -8.97 -11.32
CA ARG A 158 2.76 -8.09 -10.69
C ARG A 158 3.13 -6.65 -11.00
N GLY A 159 2.15 -5.80 -11.31
CA GLY A 159 2.49 -4.42 -11.64
C GLY A 159 1.28 -3.51 -11.64
N SER A 160 1.56 -2.23 -11.43
CA SER A 160 0.56 -1.18 -11.57
C SER A 160 0.44 -0.74 -13.02
N GLN A 161 -0.79 -0.62 -13.49
CA GLN A 161 -1.11 -0.21 -14.86
C GLN A 161 -2.13 0.91 -14.89
N ILE A 162 -1.99 1.81 -15.85
CA ILE A 162 -2.89 2.92 -16.08
C ILE A 162 -3.83 2.59 -17.23
N LEU A 163 -5.14 2.80 -17.02
CA LEU A 163 -6.17 2.75 -18.04
C LEU A 163 -6.81 4.11 -18.19
N ARG A 164 -7.28 4.46 -19.38
CA ARG A 164 -7.92 5.74 -19.67
C ARG A 164 -9.37 5.57 -20.09
N GLY A 165 -10.21 6.47 -19.62
CA GLY A 165 -11.62 6.61 -20.00
C GLY A 165 -12.01 8.06 -20.29
N ASN A 166 -13.14 8.24 -20.96
CA ASN A 166 -13.74 9.56 -21.20
C ASN A 166 -14.83 9.92 -20.17
N SER A 167 -15.20 8.95 -19.37
CA SER A 167 -16.24 9.05 -18.33
C SER A 167 -15.80 8.26 -17.10
N PRO A 168 -16.22 8.64 -15.88
CA PRO A 168 -15.97 7.85 -14.67
C PRO A 168 -16.70 6.50 -14.70
N ASP A 169 -17.72 6.37 -15.54
CA ASP A 169 -18.45 5.13 -15.78
C ASP A 169 -17.77 4.21 -16.84
N GLY A 170 -16.64 4.65 -17.40
CA GLY A 170 -15.94 3.98 -18.48
C GLY A 170 -16.57 4.24 -19.87
N PRO A 171 -16.25 3.41 -20.90
CA PRO A 171 -15.30 2.33 -20.80
C PRO A 171 -13.86 2.81 -20.57
N PHE A 172 -13.08 2.00 -19.83
CA PHE A 172 -11.66 2.22 -19.64
C PHE A 172 -10.85 1.26 -20.52
N THR A 173 -9.81 1.77 -21.15
CA THR A 173 -8.93 1.00 -22.03
C THR A 173 -7.48 1.17 -21.61
N PRO A 174 -6.66 0.11 -21.66
CA PRO A 174 -5.24 0.20 -21.42
C PRO A 174 -4.53 0.93 -22.58
N PHE A 175 -3.41 1.53 -22.28
CA PHE A 175 -2.51 2.06 -23.32
C PHE A 175 -1.61 0.95 -23.90
N GLN A 176 -1.24 -0.02 -23.05
CA GLN A 176 -0.30 -1.09 -23.30
C GLN A 176 -0.87 -2.41 -22.82
N HIS A 177 -0.38 -3.53 -23.34
CA HIS A 177 -0.69 -4.88 -22.88
C HIS A 177 0.32 -5.38 -21.83
N HIS A 178 0.76 -4.50 -20.93
CA HIS A 178 1.67 -4.79 -19.82
C HIS A 178 1.51 -3.70 -18.74
N ALA A 179 2.13 -3.91 -17.57
CA ALA A 179 2.17 -2.91 -16.51
C ALA A 179 2.85 -1.61 -16.97
N THR A 180 2.45 -0.48 -16.38
CA THR A 180 3.14 0.81 -16.54
C THR A 180 4.45 0.83 -15.76
N THR A 181 4.52 0.11 -14.64
CA THR A 181 5.74 -0.11 -13.85
C THR A 181 6.65 -1.16 -14.52
N PRO A 182 7.97 -1.20 -14.18
CA PRO A 182 8.90 -2.15 -14.78
C PRO A 182 8.48 -3.62 -14.61
N SER A 183 8.69 -4.41 -15.66
CA SER A 183 8.22 -5.81 -15.73
C SER A 183 9.01 -6.79 -14.86
N ASP A 184 10.21 -6.43 -14.42
CA ASP A 184 11.09 -7.19 -13.54
C ASP A 184 10.90 -6.86 -12.06
N MET A 185 10.02 -5.91 -11.76
CA MET A 185 9.67 -5.51 -10.40
C MET A 185 8.27 -6.02 -10.04
N MET A 186 8.14 -6.59 -8.82
CA MET A 186 6.83 -6.81 -8.23
C MET A 186 6.34 -5.51 -7.62
N THR A 187 5.44 -4.81 -8.31
CA THR A 187 4.93 -3.52 -7.87
C THR A 187 3.43 -3.57 -7.63
N LEU A 188 2.95 -2.71 -6.73
CA LEU A 188 1.54 -2.59 -6.41
C LEU A 188 1.18 -1.16 -6.00
N ASP A 189 -0.12 -0.87 -5.94
CA ASP A 189 -0.73 0.33 -5.37
C ASP A 189 -0.20 1.62 -5.96
N GLY A 190 -0.16 1.67 -7.30
CA GLY A 190 0.23 2.88 -8.01
C GLY A 190 -0.77 4.00 -7.80
N THR A 191 -0.32 5.14 -7.27
CA THR A 191 -1.10 6.38 -7.13
C THR A 191 -0.55 7.50 -8.00
N PHE A 192 -1.37 8.49 -8.26
CA PHE A 192 -1.09 9.61 -9.18
C PHE A 192 -0.63 10.86 -8.43
N TRP A 193 0.42 11.50 -8.95
CA TRP A 193 0.90 12.79 -8.47
C TRP A 193 1.35 13.69 -9.60
N VAL A 194 1.14 15.01 -9.45
CA VAL A 194 1.69 16.02 -10.37
C VAL A 194 2.55 17.00 -9.58
N GLU A 195 3.80 17.17 -10.00
CA GLU A 195 4.70 18.18 -9.45
C GLU A 195 5.33 18.99 -10.57
N ASP A 196 5.25 20.32 -10.48
CA ASP A 196 5.79 21.27 -11.46
C ASP A 196 5.35 20.96 -12.91
N GLY A 197 4.12 20.48 -13.08
CA GLY A 197 3.55 20.12 -14.39
C GLY A 197 3.97 18.74 -14.91
N VAL A 198 4.81 18.02 -14.21
CA VAL A 198 5.22 16.65 -14.56
C VAL A 198 4.35 15.65 -13.81
N PRO A 199 3.68 14.71 -14.50
CA PRO A 199 2.95 13.64 -13.85
C PRO A 199 3.90 12.52 -13.40
N TYR A 200 3.57 11.91 -12.26
CA TYR A 200 4.29 10.80 -11.66
C TYR A 200 3.33 9.69 -11.24
N MET A 201 3.80 8.45 -11.23
CA MET A 201 3.24 7.36 -10.47
C MET A 201 4.12 7.12 -9.24
N VAL A 202 3.51 7.10 -8.05
CA VAL A 202 4.13 6.63 -6.82
C VAL A 202 3.55 5.25 -6.53
N PHE A 203 4.37 4.29 -6.15
CA PHE A 203 3.96 2.89 -6.02
C PHE A 203 4.80 2.15 -4.98
N CYS A 204 4.36 0.99 -4.57
CA CYS A 204 5.10 0.09 -3.70
C CYS A 204 5.88 -0.94 -4.51
N HIS A 205 7.15 -1.14 -4.18
CA HIS A 205 7.93 -2.31 -4.59
C HIS A 205 7.82 -3.36 -3.50
N GLU A 206 7.22 -4.48 -3.84
CA GLU A 206 6.71 -5.42 -2.86
C GLU A 206 7.79 -6.17 -2.09
N TRP A 207 7.58 -6.30 -0.77
CA TRP A 207 8.46 -7.01 0.15
C TRP A 207 8.72 -8.48 -0.26
N VAL A 208 7.82 -9.12 -0.99
CA VAL A 208 8.02 -10.48 -1.51
C VAL A 208 9.26 -10.54 -2.43
N GLN A 209 9.55 -9.46 -3.12
CA GLN A 209 10.75 -9.39 -3.96
C GLN A 209 11.97 -8.83 -3.25
N VAL A 210 11.80 -7.81 -2.38
CA VAL A 210 12.91 -7.03 -1.81
C VAL A 210 13.07 -7.16 -0.29
N THR A 211 12.24 -7.98 0.39
CA THR A 211 12.13 -8.20 1.83
C THR A 211 11.72 -6.98 2.63
N ASP A 212 12.40 -5.86 2.47
CA ASP A 212 12.03 -4.57 3.02
C ASP A 212 11.35 -3.78 1.91
N GLY A 213 10.02 -3.87 1.85
CA GLY A 213 9.22 -3.20 0.85
C GLY A 213 9.57 -1.71 0.77
N SER A 214 9.47 -1.12 -0.40
CA SER A 214 9.79 0.29 -0.58
C SER A 214 8.65 1.05 -1.24
N ILE A 215 8.62 2.35 -1.02
CA ILE A 215 7.81 3.27 -1.81
C ILE A 215 8.74 4.01 -2.76
N GLU A 216 8.38 3.94 -4.03
CA GLU A 216 9.16 4.44 -5.14
C GLU A 216 8.28 5.31 -6.05
N TYR A 217 8.89 6.07 -6.94
CA TYR A 217 8.18 6.86 -7.93
C TYR A 217 8.89 6.84 -9.27
N LEU A 218 8.13 7.01 -10.34
CA LEU A 218 8.64 7.21 -11.68
C LEU A 218 7.88 8.34 -12.40
N PRO A 219 8.53 9.09 -13.28
CA PRO A 219 7.85 10.06 -14.11
C PRO A 219 7.01 9.34 -15.18
N LEU A 220 5.89 9.96 -15.55
CA LEU A 220 5.01 9.51 -16.62
C LEU A 220 5.09 10.45 -17.83
N LYS A 221 4.74 9.97 -19.01
CA LYS A 221 4.43 10.83 -20.14
C LYS A 221 3.25 11.74 -19.80
N ALA A 222 3.17 12.91 -20.44
CA ALA A 222 2.15 13.91 -20.15
C ALA A 222 0.71 13.41 -20.30
N ASP A 223 0.48 12.43 -21.17
CA ASP A 223 -0.80 11.78 -21.41
C ASP A 223 -1.02 10.52 -20.55
N LEU A 224 -0.09 10.24 -19.61
CA LEU A 224 -0.05 9.08 -18.71
C LEU A 224 0.06 7.72 -19.43
N SER A 225 0.43 7.69 -20.71
CA SER A 225 0.44 6.46 -21.51
C SER A 225 1.54 5.47 -21.11
N GLU A 226 2.66 5.96 -20.61
CA GLU A 226 3.84 5.16 -20.27
C GLU A 226 4.67 5.83 -19.17
N ALA A 227 5.56 5.05 -18.55
CA ALA A 227 6.69 5.59 -17.78
C ALA A 227 7.63 6.40 -18.69
N ALA A 228 8.10 7.54 -18.20
CA ALA A 228 9.03 8.44 -18.90
C ALA A 228 10.45 8.40 -18.30
N GLY A 229 10.71 7.48 -17.38
CA GLY A 229 12.01 7.30 -16.73
C GLY A 229 12.02 6.18 -15.71
N GLU A 230 13.18 5.93 -15.14
CA GLU A 230 13.39 4.85 -14.17
C GLU A 230 12.81 5.17 -12.80
N PRO A 231 12.42 4.13 -12.03
CA PRO A 231 12.00 4.26 -10.65
C PRO A 231 13.09 4.88 -9.76
N LYS A 232 12.63 5.66 -8.78
CA LYS A 232 13.49 6.25 -7.75
C LYS A 232 12.91 5.96 -6.38
N LEU A 233 13.76 5.49 -5.48
CA LEU A 233 13.43 5.19 -4.10
C LEU A 233 13.06 6.49 -3.34
N LEU A 234 11.96 6.45 -2.60
CA LEU A 234 11.61 7.47 -1.60
C LEU A 234 12.04 7.00 -0.20
N PHE A 235 11.55 5.85 0.25
CA PHE A 235 11.94 5.23 1.51
C PHE A 235 11.53 3.75 1.54
N ARG A 236 12.02 3.03 2.57
CA ARG A 236 11.70 1.61 2.80
C ARG A 236 10.73 1.44 3.96
N GLY A 237 10.08 0.28 4.03
CA GLY A 237 9.11 -0.02 5.07
C GLY A 237 9.67 0.07 6.49
N ASN A 238 10.93 -0.30 6.70
CA ASN A 238 11.60 -0.22 8.00
C ASN A 238 11.98 1.20 8.46
N ALA A 239 11.79 2.22 7.61
CA ALA A 239 12.10 3.61 7.97
C ALA A 239 11.17 4.17 9.05
N ALA A 240 9.95 3.62 9.19
CA ALA A 240 9.01 4.03 10.21
C ALA A 240 9.11 3.14 11.45
N LYS A 241 9.20 3.74 12.64
CA LYS A 241 9.30 3.01 13.93
C LYS A 241 8.08 2.12 14.19
N TRP A 242 6.92 2.50 13.69
CA TRP A 242 5.67 1.79 13.85
C TRP A 242 5.48 0.64 12.85
N SER A 243 6.19 0.65 11.73
CA SER A 243 6.18 -0.42 10.76
C SER A 243 7.03 -1.60 11.24
N GLN A 244 6.49 -2.79 11.22
CA GLN A 244 7.13 -3.99 11.74
C GLN A 244 7.07 -5.12 10.72
N GLN A 245 8.05 -6.03 10.80
CA GLN A 245 8.03 -7.22 9.96
C GLN A 245 6.74 -8.01 10.17
N GLY A 246 6.11 -8.41 9.07
CA GLY A 246 5.04 -9.39 9.10
C GLY A 246 5.56 -10.77 9.57
N SER A 247 4.64 -11.67 9.88
CA SER A 247 4.95 -13.05 10.33
C SER A 247 5.84 -13.83 9.36
N GLU A 248 5.91 -13.42 8.09
CA GLU A 248 6.72 -14.04 7.05
C GLU A 248 8.09 -13.36 6.85
N GLY A 249 8.42 -12.35 7.64
CA GLY A 249 9.75 -11.73 7.67
C GLY A 249 9.96 -10.55 6.73
N GLY A 250 8.90 -10.03 6.08
CA GLY A 250 8.97 -8.84 5.23
C GLY A 250 8.35 -7.60 5.86
N TRP A 251 8.83 -6.40 5.48
CA TRP A 251 8.16 -5.14 5.78
C TRP A 251 7.20 -4.79 4.65
N VAL A 252 5.92 -4.76 4.96
CA VAL A 252 4.87 -4.39 4.03
C VAL A 252 4.90 -2.88 3.80
N THR A 253 4.72 -2.46 2.55
CA THR A 253 4.41 -1.09 2.15
C THR A 253 3.22 -1.16 1.20
N ASP A 254 2.11 -0.54 1.58
CA ASP A 254 0.86 -0.53 0.82
C ASP A 254 0.25 0.87 0.76
N GLY A 255 -0.56 1.12 -0.26
CA GLY A 255 -1.46 2.25 -0.38
C GLY A 255 -0.83 3.63 -0.16
N PRO A 256 0.27 4.00 -0.85
CA PRO A 256 0.81 5.35 -0.76
C PRO A 256 -0.17 6.33 -1.38
N TYR A 257 -0.51 7.41 -0.66
CA TYR A 257 -1.35 8.48 -1.19
C TYR A 257 -0.85 9.85 -0.76
N LEU A 258 -0.75 10.78 -1.70
CA LEU A 258 -0.10 12.07 -1.49
C LEU A 258 -1.09 13.20 -1.27
N TYR A 259 -0.71 14.15 -0.41
CA TYR A 259 -1.48 15.34 -0.13
C TYR A 259 -0.56 16.56 0.05
N LYS A 260 -0.80 17.63 -0.71
CA LYS A 260 -0.09 18.90 -0.56
C LYS A 260 -0.71 19.71 0.56
N GLY A 261 0.03 19.85 1.66
CA GLY A 261 -0.44 20.54 2.83
C GLY A 261 -0.46 22.07 2.69
N LYS A 262 -1.24 22.71 3.57
CA LYS A 262 -1.44 24.17 3.60
C LYS A 262 -0.16 25.00 3.80
N THR A 263 0.88 24.42 4.40
CA THR A 263 2.19 25.06 4.61
C THR A 263 3.19 24.76 3.49
N GLY A 264 2.75 24.08 2.43
CA GLY A 264 3.61 23.70 1.32
C GLY A 264 4.39 22.40 1.53
N LYS A 265 4.32 21.77 2.70
CA LYS A 265 4.84 20.42 2.92
C LYS A 265 4.08 19.41 2.06
N LEU A 266 4.73 18.32 1.69
CA LEU A 266 4.07 17.20 1.03
C LEU A 266 3.93 16.07 2.04
N TYR A 267 2.72 15.59 2.22
CA TYR A 267 2.40 14.45 3.07
C TYR A 267 2.12 13.23 2.20
N MET A 268 2.49 12.07 2.70
CA MET A 268 2.11 10.78 2.14
C MET A 268 1.57 9.91 3.26
N ILE A 269 0.32 9.47 3.16
CA ILE A 269 -0.16 8.37 3.98
C ILE A 269 0.24 7.06 3.31
N TRP A 270 0.53 6.05 4.11
CA TRP A 270 0.83 4.70 3.65
C TRP A 270 0.56 3.69 4.75
N SER A 271 0.45 2.43 4.40
CA SER A 271 0.03 1.37 5.32
C SER A 271 1.09 0.30 5.46
N SER A 272 1.14 -0.29 6.66
CA SER A 272 2.03 -1.40 6.97
C SER A 272 1.49 -2.23 8.15
N ARG A 273 2.23 -3.28 8.53
CA ARG A 273 1.91 -4.13 9.68
C ARG A 273 2.51 -3.57 10.97
N ASN A 274 1.74 -3.73 12.05
CA ASN A 274 2.15 -3.46 13.42
C ASN A 274 1.68 -4.62 14.30
N HIS A 275 2.55 -5.17 15.17
CA HIS A 275 2.22 -6.37 15.95
C HIS A 275 1.11 -6.15 16.97
N ALA A 276 0.99 -4.94 17.50
CA ALA A 276 -0.03 -4.61 18.49
C ALA A 276 -1.39 -4.25 17.87
N HIS A 277 -1.38 -3.70 16.64
CA HIS A 277 -2.54 -3.05 16.03
C HIS A 277 -2.97 -3.67 14.69
N GLY A 278 -2.24 -4.66 14.19
CA GLY A 278 -2.52 -5.28 12.89
C GLY A 278 -2.10 -4.40 11.71
N TYR A 279 -3.02 -4.05 10.84
CA TYR A 279 -2.79 -3.15 9.71
C TYR A 279 -3.05 -1.70 10.14
N VAL A 280 -2.15 -0.78 9.81
CA VAL A 280 -2.16 0.60 10.31
C VAL A 280 -1.83 1.60 9.20
N VAL A 281 -2.23 2.86 9.40
CA VAL A 281 -1.91 3.97 8.48
C VAL A 281 -0.99 4.96 9.17
N GLY A 282 0.18 5.19 8.59
CA GLY A 282 1.11 6.22 9.04
C GLY A 282 1.25 7.38 8.06
N VAL A 283 2.01 8.39 8.46
CA VAL A 283 2.28 9.60 7.67
C VAL A 283 3.77 9.77 7.47
N SER A 284 4.17 9.93 6.22
CA SER A 284 5.49 10.41 5.84
C SER A 284 5.40 11.88 5.43
N ILE A 285 6.42 12.66 5.73
CA ILE A 285 6.43 14.10 5.54
C ILE A 285 7.68 14.51 4.78
N SER A 286 7.49 15.17 3.64
CA SER A 286 8.55 15.91 2.94
C SER A 286 8.44 17.38 3.30
N ASP A 287 9.32 17.85 4.17
CA ASP A 287 9.35 19.25 4.62
C ASP A 287 9.73 20.21 3.48
N SER A 288 10.44 19.71 2.46
CA SER A 288 10.73 20.47 1.23
C SER A 288 9.49 20.70 0.36
N GLY A 289 8.43 19.94 0.59
CA GLY A 289 7.23 19.94 -0.23
C GLY A 289 7.42 19.31 -1.60
N LYS A 290 8.55 18.63 -1.85
CA LYS A 290 8.90 17.96 -3.10
C LYS A 290 8.74 16.45 -2.98
N LEU A 291 8.34 15.82 -4.10
CA LEU A 291 8.18 14.38 -4.19
C LEU A 291 9.50 13.64 -3.87
N ALA A 292 10.60 14.14 -4.39
CA ALA A 292 11.92 13.55 -4.13
C ALA A 292 12.36 13.60 -2.65
N GLY A 293 11.65 14.31 -1.80
CA GLY A 293 11.94 14.40 -0.37
C GLY A 293 12.98 15.45 0.00
N PRO A 294 13.78 15.23 1.08
CA PRO A 294 13.80 14.00 1.90
C PRO A 294 12.52 13.77 2.68
N TRP A 295 12.22 12.49 2.94
CA TRP A 295 11.04 12.04 3.67
C TRP A 295 11.40 11.64 5.10
N ARG A 296 10.65 12.14 6.08
CA ARG A 296 10.68 11.67 7.47
C ARG A 296 9.36 11.02 7.84
N GLN A 297 9.42 10.04 8.72
CA GLN A 297 8.25 9.34 9.21
C GLN A 297 7.69 10.02 10.46
N GLN A 298 6.37 10.08 10.60
CA GLN A 298 5.74 10.37 11.88
C GLN A 298 5.99 9.22 12.86
N ASP A 299 6.16 9.52 14.15
CA ASP A 299 6.50 8.50 15.14
C ASP A 299 5.38 7.48 15.37
N GLU A 300 4.11 7.91 15.32
CA GLU A 300 2.93 7.08 15.53
C GLU A 300 2.01 7.08 14.31
N PRO A 301 1.35 5.95 14.01
CA PRO A 301 0.32 5.91 12.98
C PRO A 301 -0.87 6.80 13.33
N ILE A 302 -1.56 7.31 12.31
CA ILE A 302 -2.79 8.09 12.50
C ILE A 302 -4.03 7.21 12.63
N PHE A 303 -3.95 5.94 12.19
CA PHE A 303 -5.00 4.93 12.36
C PHE A 303 -4.39 3.60 12.81
N GLN A 304 -4.95 3.01 13.89
CA GLN A 304 -4.37 1.85 14.58
C GLN A 304 -5.42 0.77 14.94
N GLU A 305 -6.52 0.69 14.20
CA GLU A 305 -7.64 -0.21 14.50
C GLU A 305 -7.77 -1.33 13.44
N ASN A 306 -6.62 -1.96 13.10
CA ASN A 306 -6.55 -3.03 12.11
C ASN A 306 -7.24 -2.67 10.79
N GLY A 307 -6.86 -1.55 10.21
CA GLY A 307 -7.35 -1.08 8.92
C GLY A 307 -6.35 -0.18 8.24
N GLY A 308 -6.54 0.05 6.96
CA GLY A 308 -5.57 0.82 6.20
C GLY A 308 -5.95 0.99 4.74
N HIS A 309 -4.92 1.15 3.91
CA HIS A 309 -5.00 1.46 2.50
C HIS A 309 -5.90 2.67 2.29
N GLY A 310 -5.48 3.79 2.86
CA GLY A 310 -6.29 5.01 2.85
C GLY A 310 -6.01 5.89 1.66
N MET A 311 -6.97 6.75 1.33
CA MET A 311 -6.78 7.86 0.42
C MET A 311 -7.41 9.15 0.95
N ILE A 312 -6.89 10.28 0.51
CA ILE A 312 -7.29 11.62 0.97
C ILE A 312 -8.01 12.34 -0.14
N PHE A 313 -9.12 13.00 0.19
CA PHE A 313 -9.84 13.85 -0.76
C PHE A 313 -10.48 15.06 -0.06
N HIS A 314 -10.87 16.07 -0.84
CA HIS A 314 -11.72 17.15 -0.36
C HIS A 314 -13.18 16.90 -0.78
N THR A 315 -14.11 17.16 0.12
CA THR A 315 -15.51 17.23 -0.28
C THR A 315 -15.76 18.45 -1.17
N PHE A 316 -16.91 18.50 -1.81
CA PHE A 316 -17.30 19.67 -2.62
C PHE A 316 -17.44 20.95 -1.78
N GLU A 317 -17.59 20.83 -0.47
CA GLU A 317 -17.61 21.92 0.51
C GLU A 317 -16.23 22.24 1.09
N GLY A 318 -15.18 21.55 0.64
CA GLY A 318 -13.79 21.79 1.02
C GLY A 318 -13.34 21.10 2.30
N ARG A 319 -14.13 20.19 2.89
CA ARG A 319 -13.68 19.38 4.04
C ARG A 319 -12.62 18.39 3.59
N LEU A 320 -11.53 18.28 4.35
CA LEU A 320 -10.51 17.27 4.11
C LEU A 320 -10.95 15.94 4.73
N MET A 321 -10.94 14.87 3.94
CA MET A 321 -11.42 13.55 4.30
C MET A 321 -10.36 12.49 4.09
N LEU A 322 -10.41 11.46 4.92
CA LEU A 322 -9.71 10.19 4.75
C LEU A 322 -10.74 9.09 4.57
N VAL A 323 -10.61 8.28 3.53
CA VAL A 323 -11.26 6.98 3.44
C VAL A 323 -10.21 5.89 3.61
N LEU A 324 -10.56 4.81 4.31
CA LEU A 324 -9.78 3.59 4.42
C LEU A 324 -10.71 2.41 4.62
N HIS A 325 -10.20 1.18 4.61
CA HIS A 325 -10.99 0.02 5.00
C HIS A 325 -10.60 -0.51 6.38
N ALA A 326 -11.57 -1.05 7.11
CA ALA A 326 -11.38 -1.83 8.33
C ALA A 326 -12.54 -2.82 8.54
N PRO A 327 -12.31 -3.97 9.23
CA PRO A 327 -11.00 -4.51 9.55
C PRO A 327 -10.25 -4.97 8.31
N ASP A 328 -8.92 -5.05 8.37
CA ASP A 328 -8.14 -5.71 7.33
C ASP A 328 -8.40 -7.22 7.35
N GLY A 329 -8.58 -7.82 6.18
CA GLY A 329 -8.76 -9.26 5.97
C GLY A 329 -10.21 -9.71 5.92
N HIS A 330 -10.90 -9.92 7.04
CA HIS A 330 -12.24 -10.49 7.03
C HIS A 330 -13.34 -9.45 7.03
N GLN A 331 -14.21 -9.48 6.00
CA GLN A 331 -15.33 -8.56 5.83
C GLN A 331 -14.98 -7.07 5.93
N PRO A 332 -13.98 -6.59 5.18
CA PRO A 332 -13.61 -5.19 5.19
C PRO A 332 -14.75 -4.31 4.68
N HIS A 333 -14.87 -3.13 5.27
CA HIS A 333 -15.80 -2.10 4.81
C HIS A 333 -15.16 -0.73 4.83
N PRO A 334 -15.61 0.20 3.99
CA PRO A 334 -15.08 1.56 3.98
C PRO A 334 -15.42 2.30 5.26
N LEU A 335 -14.46 3.05 5.77
CA LEU A 335 -14.64 4.02 6.85
C LEU A 335 -14.23 5.40 6.35
N LEU A 336 -14.99 6.41 6.73
CA LEU A 336 -14.69 7.81 6.44
C LEU A 336 -14.37 8.57 7.72
N PHE A 337 -13.37 9.44 7.64
CA PHE A 337 -12.95 10.31 8.74
C PHE A 337 -12.76 11.73 8.22
N GLU A 338 -13.11 12.71 9.05
CA GLU A 338 -12.63 14.07 8.86
C GLU A 338 -11.15 14.13 9.25
N LEU A 339 -10.34 14.69 8.37
CA LEU A 339 -8.90 14.83 8.54
C LEU A 339 -8.55 16.31 8.75
N GLU A 340 -7.57 16.57 9.58
CA GLU A 340 -7.00 17.91 9.77
C GLU A 340 -5.58 17.94 9.26
N ASP A 341 -5.28 18.92 8.43
CA ASP A 341 -3.93 19.40 8.17
C ASP A 341 -3.55 20.38 9.27
N THR A 342 -2.68 19.97 10.20
CA THR A 342 -2.21 20.84 11.28
C THR A 342 -1.15 21.85 10.83
N GLY A 343 -0.62 21.71 9.60
CA GLY A 343 0.54 22.42 9.07
C GLY A 343 1.87 21.72 9.36
N GLU A 344 1.89 20.82 10.35
CA GLU A 344 3.06 20.01 10.69
C GLU A 344 2.87 18.54 10.31
N THR A 345 1.63 18.05 10.37
CA THR A 345 1.23 16.67 10.05
C THR A 345 -0.26 16.58 9.76
N LEU A 346 -0.73 15.38 9.46
CA LEU A 346 -2.14 15.04 9.32
C LEU A 346 -2.64 14.36 10.60
N ARG A 347 -3.90 14.62 10.96
CA ARG A 347 -4.55 14.04 12.13
C ARG A 347 -6.01 13.69 11.82
N ILE A 348 -6.47 12.50 12.25
CA ILE A 348 -7.89 12.16 12.23
C ILE A 348 -8.60 12.96 13.34
N VAL A 349 -9.65 13.68 12.97
CA VAL A 349 -10.45 14.49 13.88
C VAL A 349 -11.58 13.66 14.49
N ARG A 350 -12.38 13.02 13.64
CA ARG A 350 -13.53 12.20 14.03
C ARG A 350 -13.99 11.31 12.88
N PRO A 351 -14.68 10.21 13.18
CA PRO A 351 -15.40 9.47 12.15
C PRO A 351 -16.41 10.39 11.44
N PHE A 352 -16.54 10.21 10.14
CA PHE A 352 -17.66 10.83 9.42
C PHE A 352 -18.89 9.97 9.67
N PRO A 353 -20.02 10.54 10.07
CA PRO A 353 -21.20 9.77 10.42
C PRO A 353 -21.61 8.89 9.25
N ALA A 354 -21.50 7.58 9.42
CA ALA A 354 -22.29 6.67 8.62
C ALA A 354 -23.75 6.96 9.02
N GLY A 355 -24.55 7.46 8.09
CA GLY A 355 -25.93 7.85 8.30
C GLY A 355 -26.82 6.72 8.81
#